data_7dc8fe7c91c0ff25fa7cc690828f0273
#
_entry.id   7dc8fe7c91c0ff25fa7cc690828f0273
#
_cell.length_a   1.000
_cell.length_b   1.000
_cell.length_c   1.000
_cell.angle_alpha   90.00
_cell.angle_beta   90.00
_cell.angle_gamma   90.00
#
_symmetry.space_group_name_H-M   'P 1'
#
loop_
_entity.id
_entity.type
_entity.pdbx_description
1 polymer ?
#
loop_
_entity_poly.entity_id
_entity_poly.type
_entity_poly.pdbx_seq_one_letter_code
_entity_poly.pdbx_strand_id
1 'polypeptide(L)'
;MKTMKMMTAAIVAGLSCVLAGCMSSDTATATATAAPTPVENVSVELAPGRTLQSAIMAAAAHRRWLPAKQADGTVRCTLSQREHMVVVDVVPVGEKAFSIRMVQSNIPVRKYDQWVNNLSREIVMRASR
;
A
#
# COMPACT_ATOMS: atom_id res chain seq x y z
N MET A 1 -11.11 -1.70 55.47
CA MET A 1 -10.86 -1.59 54.88
C MET A 1 -10.85 -1.29 54.32
N LYS A 2 -10.62 -1.11 54.19
CA LYS A 2 -10.43 -0.75 53.55
C LYS A 2 -10.28 -0.51 52.71
N THR A 3 -10.22 -0.20 52.27
CA THR A 3 -10.02 0.02 51.39
C THR A 3 -10.18 0.38 50.65
N MET A 4 -10.18 0.61 50.58
CA MET A 4 -10.22 0.82 49.77
C MET A 4 -10.43 1.38 49.15
N LYS A 5 -10.44 1.67 49.24
CA LYS A 5 -10.60 2.15 48.64
C LYS A 5 -10.36 2.60 47.85
N MET A 6 -10.28 2.77 47.84
CA MET A 6 -10.03 3.16 47.08
C MET A 6 -9.90 3.49 46.31
N MET A 7 -9.94 3.65 46.41
CA MET A 7 -9.72 3.94 45.64
C MET A 7 -9.82 4.26 44.81
N THR A 8 -9.85 4.43 44.70
CA THR A 8 -9.83 4.68 43.81
C THR A 8 -9.93 5.13 43.02
N ALA A 9 -9.87 5.38 43.14
CA ALA A 9 -9.77 5.73 42.21
C ALA A 9 -9.65 6.20 41.47
N ALA A 10 -9.53 6.27 41.53
CA ALA A 10 -9.15 6.59 40.65
C ALA A 10 -9.20 6.83 39.88
N ILE A 11 -9.33 6.80 39.99
CA ILE A 11 -9.16 6.85 39.03
C ILE A 11 -9.34 7.20 38.26
N VAL A 12 -9.37 7.46 38.37
CA VAL A 12 -9.35 7.70 37.46
C VAL A 12 -9.34 8.14 36.71
N ALA A 13 -9.36 8.36 36.98
CA ALA A 13 -9.12 8.71 36.06
C ALA A 13 -8.94 9.00 35.29
N GLY A 14 -8.89 8.98 35.47
CA GLY A 14 -8.32 9.20 34.41
C GLY A 14 -8.48 9.37 33.69
N LEU A 15 -8.72 9.36 33.70
CA LEU A 15 -8.63 9.34 32.75
C LEU A 15 -8.77 9.77 32.02
N SER A 16 -8.76 9.95 32.21
CA SER A 16 -8.74 10.25 31.32
C SER A 16 -8.60 10.66 30.63
N CYS A 17 -8.50 10.88 30.72
CA CYS A 17 -8.19 11.18 29.86
C CYS A 17 -8.02 11.37 29.11
N VAL A 18 -8.04 11.50 29.26
CA VAL A 18 -7.71 11.52 28.39
C VAL A 18 -7.86 11.51 27.67
N LEU A 19 -7.93 11.63 27.68
CA LEU A 19 -8.03 11.57 26.74
C LEU A 19 -7.93 12.05 26.13
N ALA A 20 -7.84 12.47 26.23
CA ALA A 20 -7.65 12.85 25.42
C ALA A 20 -7.31 13.01 24.81
N GLY A 21 -7.26 13.19 24.84
CA GLY A 21 -6.74 13.37 23.94
C GLY A 21 -6.63 13.22 23.38
N CYS A 22 -6.54 13.30 23.30
CA CYS A 22 -6.25 13.10 22.48
C CYS A 22 -6.53 13.06 21.75
N MET A 23 -6.59 13.37 21.53
CA MET A 23 -6.82 13.29 20.56
C MET A 23 -6.75 13.69 19.93
N SER A 24 -6.53 14.16 19.84
CA SER A 24 -6.37 14.49 18.98
C SER A 24 -6.03 14.60 18.36
N SER A 25 -5.84 15.00 18.43
CA SER A 25 -5.45 15.12 17.59
C SER A 25 -5.20 14.79 16.96
N ASP A 26 -5.03 14.95 16.90
CA ASP A 26 -4.67 14.66 16.02
C ASP A 26 -4.80 14.61 15.24
N THR A 27 -4.84 14.93 15.25
CA THR A 27 -4.96 15.02 14.38
C THR A 27 -4.68 15.36 13.59
N ALA A 28 -4.74 15.65 13.63
CA ALA A 28 -4.51 16.00 12.61
C ALA A 28 -3.57 16.25 11.93
N THR A 29 -3.08 16.58 12.22
CA THR A 29 -2.11 16.71 11.64
C THR A 29 -1.74 15.92 10.62
N ALA A 30 -1.98 14.97 10.69
CA ALA A 30 -1.63 14.04 9.74
C ALA A 30 -1.93 14.48 8.37
N THR A 31 -2.77 15.36 8.28
CA THR A 31 -3.13 15.81 7.00
C THR A 31 -2.02 16.51 6.29
N ALA A 32 -1.05 16.95 7.02
CA ALA A 32 0.02 17.67 6.38
C ALA A 32 0.78 16.78 5.43
N THR A 33 0.80 15.49 5.68
CA THR A 33 1.55 14.58 4.85
C THR A 33 0.60 13.86 3.92
N ALA A 34 0.80 14.07 2.63
CA ALA A 34 -0.01 13.38 1.65
C ALA A 34 0.32 11.89 1.67
N ALA A 35 -0.70 11.07 1.66
CA ALA A 35 -0.51 9.64 1.53
C ALA A 35 -0.56 9.26 0.06
N PRO A 36 0.10 8.17 -0.34
CA PRO A 36 -0.01 7.68 -1.70
C PRO A 36 -1.45 7.32 -2.03
N THR A 37 -1.81 7.52 -3.27
CA THR A 37 -3.14 7.15 -3.75
C THR A 37 -3.23 5.63 -3.78
N PRO A 38 -4.22 5.03 -3.12
CA PRO A 38 -4.35 3.57 -3.14
C PRO A 38 -4.65 3.04 -4.53
N VAL A 39 -4.05 1.91 -4.87
CA VAL A 39 -4.38 1.18 -6.09
C VAL A 39 -4.93 -0.15 -5.63
N GLU A 40 -6.25 -0.30 -5.66
CA GLU A 40 -6.91 -1.45 -5.09
C GLU A 40 -7.93 -2.03 -6.03
N ASN A 41 -7.94 -3.35 -6.10
CA ASN A 41 -8.97 -4.09 -6.83
C ASN A 41 -9.16 -3.61 -8.27
N VAL A 42 -8.05 -3.42 -8.95
CA VAL A 42 -8.08 -3.00 -10.35
C VAL A 42 -8.42 -4.20 -11.20
N SER A 43 -9.55 -4.12 -11.90
CA SER A 43 -10.01 -5.23 -12.75
C SER A 43 -9.27 -5.25 -14.07
N VAL A 44 -9.01 -6.45 -14.57
CA VAL A 44 -8.38 -6.62 -15.87
C VAL A 44 -9.19 -7.59 -16.71
N GLU A 45 -9.02 -7.48 -18.03
CA GLU A 45 -9.55 -8.44 -18.96
C GLU A 45 -8.39 -9.26 -19.51
N LEU A 46 -8.47 -10.56 -19.34
CA LEU A 46 -7.38 -11.44 -19.74
C LEU A 46 -7.62 -11.97 -21.16
N ALA A 47 -6.63 -11.76 -22.00
CA ALA A 47 -6.66 -12.37 -23.32
C ALA A 47 -6.53 -13.89 -23.19
N PRO A 48 -7.01 -14.64 -24.18
CA PRO A 48 -6.89 -16.11 -24.13
C PRO A 48 -5.45 -16.53 -23.91
N GLY A 49 -5.25 -17.43 -22.95
CA GLY A 49 -3.93 -17.95 -22.62
C GLY A 49 -3.07 -17.04 -21.77
N ARG A 50 -3.58 -15.86 -21.43
CA ARG A 50 -2.84 -14.93 -20.59
C ARG A 50 -3.24 -15.09 -19.13
N THR A 51 -2.28 -15.02 -18.21
CA THR A 51 -2.58 -15.05 -16.79
C THR A 51 -2.28 -13.69 -16.21
N LEU A 52 -2.92 -13.38 -15.08
CA LEU A 52 -2.65 -12.12 -14.40
C LEU A 52 -1.18 -12.01 -14.04
N GLN A 53 -0.60 -13.08 -13.52
CA GLN A 53 0.80 -13.06 -13.13
C GLN A 53 1.71 -12.75 -14.31
N SER A 54 1.47 -13.37 -15.47
CA SER A 54 2.30 -13.12 -16.63
C SER A 54 2.16 -11.68 -17.10
N ALA A 55 0.96 -11.11 -16.99
CA ALA A 55 0.74 -9.71 -17.35
C ALA A 55 1.50 -8.78 -16.41
N ILE A 56 1.48 -9.10 -15.11
CA ILE A 56 2.20 -8.29 -14.14
C ILE A 56 3.70 -8.35 -14.41
N MET A 57 4.22 -9.53 -14.65
CA MET A 57 5.65 -9.69 -14.92
C MET A 57 6.07 -8.93 -16.18
N ALA A 58 5.28 -9.04 -17.24
CA ALA A 58 5.60 -8.37 -18.47
C ALA A 58 5.51 -6.84 -18.34
N ALA A 59 4.49 -6.37 -17.64
CA ALA A 59 4.31 -4.94 -17.44
C ALA A 59 5.45 -4.35 -16.60
N ALA A 60 5.83 -5.05 -15.55
CA ALA A 60 6.92 -4.59 -14.69
C ALA A 60 8.20 -4.48 -15.50
N ALA A 61 8.53 -5.51 -16.26
CA ALA A 61 9.75 -5.52 -17.06
C ALA A 61 9.74 -4.39 -18.09
N HIS A 62 8.58 -4.16 -18.72
CA HIS A 62 8.47 -3.12 -19.73
C HIS A 62 8.70 -1.74 -19.13
N ARG A 63 8.25 -1.52 -17.91
CA ARG A 63 8.41 -0.24 -17.22
C ARG A 63 9.70 -0.18 -16.40
N ARG A 64 10.58 -1.15 -16.61
CA ARG A 64 11.91 -1.20 -15.98
C ARG A 64 11.85 -1.47 -14.47
N TRP A 65 10.74 -2.02 -14.00
CA TRP A 65 10.71 -2.57 -12.66
C TRP A 65 11.29 -3.96 -12.71
N LEU A 66 11.90 -4.36 -11.61
CA LEU A 66 12.45 -5.70 -11.48
C LEU A 66 11.46 -6.56 -10.71
N PRO A 67 10.73 -7.43 -11.38
CA PRO A 67 9.70 -8.23 -10.71
C PRO A 67 10.29 -9.48 -10.09
N ALA A 68 9.77 -9.86 -8.94
CA ALA A 68 10.17 -11.10 -8.26
C ALA A 68 8.91 -11.75 -7.69
N LYS A 69 8.64 -12.98 -8.12
CA LYS A 69 7.49 -13.71 -7.64
C LYS A 69 7.71 -14.16 -6.21
N GLN A 70 6.67 -13.99 -5.39
CA GLN A 70 6.69 -14.45 -4.02
C GLN A 70 5.91 -15.75 -3.91
N ALA A 71 6.11 -16.47 -2.81
CA ALA A 71 5.48 -17.77 -2.63
C ALA A 71 3.95 -17.70 -2.61
N ASP A 72 3.39 -16.57 -2.17
CA ASP A 72 1.95 -16.41 -2.06
C ASP A 72 1.30 -15.87 -3.33
N GLY A 73 2.04 -15.78 -4.43
CA GLY A 73 1.51 -15.26 -5.68
C GLY A 73 1.69 -13.78 -5.88
N THR A 74 2.10 -13.06 -4.84
CA THR A 74 2.42 -11.63 -4.94
C THR A 74 3.66 -11.45 -5.81
N VAL A 75 3.69 -10.37 -6.58
CA VAL A 75 4.87 -10.02 -7.36
C VAL A 75 5.48 -8.76 -6.75
N ARG A 76 6.65 -8.89 -6.19
CA ARG A 76 7.36 -7.74 -5.64
C ARG A 76 8.14 -7.07 -6.74
N CYS A 77 7.87 -5.80 -6.97
CA CYS A 77 8.50 -5.04 -8.05
C CYS A 77 9.37 -3.95 -7.47
N THR A 78 10.60 -3.88 -7.94
CA THR A 78 11.56 -2.88 -7.48
C THR A 78 11.95 -1.99 -8.64
N LEU A 79 11.88 -0.69 -8.46
CA LEU A 79 12.37 0.27 -9.44
C LEU A 79 13.47 1.09 -8.78
N SER A 80 14.64 1.04 -9.37
CA SER A 80 15.80 1.74 -8.83
C SER A 80 16.39 2.61 -9.92
N GLN A 81 16.47 3.92 -9.69
CA GLN A 81 17.06 4.87 -10.61
C GLN A 81 17.93 5.83 -9.82
N ARG A 82 19.23 5.74 -9.99
CA ARG A 82 20.17 6.58 -9.26
C ARG A 82 19.96 6.39 -7.76
N GLU A 83 19.58 7.46 -7.06
CA GLU A 83 19.34 7.36 -5.63
C GLU A 83 17.89 7.06 -5.31
N HIS A 84 17.04 6.96 -6.31
CA HIS A 84 15.62 6.72 -6.09
C HIS A 84 15.34 5.22 -6.07
N MET A 85 14.58 4.78 -5.08
CA MET A 85 14.20 3.38 -4.98
C MET A 85 12.77 3.29 -4.54
N VAL A 86 11.99 2.47 -5.26
CA VAL A 86 10.60 2.21 -4.91
C VAL A 86 10.40 0.71 -4.99
N VAL A 87 9.81 0.15 -3.95
CA VAL A 87 9.45 -1.26 -3.91
C VAL A 87 7.95 -1.35 -3.65
N VAL A 88 7.25 -2.06 -4.51
CA VAL A 88 5.82 -2.28 -4.35
C VAL A 88 5.52 -3.75 -4.46
N ASP A 89 4.41 -4.17 -3.85
CA ASP A 89 3.88 -5.52 -4.01
C ASP A 89 2.63 -5.43 -4.85
N VAL A 90 2.62 -6.14 -5.97
CA VAL A 90 1.42 -6.29 -6.78
C VAL A 90 0.75 -7.57 -6.33
N VAL A 91 -0.39 -7.42 -5.67
CA VAL A 91 -1.08 -8.51 -5.01
C VAL A 91 -2.27 -8.94 -5.85
N PRO A 92 -2.30 -10.18 -6.33
CA PRO A 92 -3.46 -10.64 -7.09
C PRO A 92 -4.67 -10.76 -6.17
N VAL A 93 -5.82 -10.33 -6.68
CA VAL A 93 -7.10 -10.43 -5.99
C VAL A 93 -7.98 -11.29 -6.88
N GLY A 94 -7.98 -12.58 -6.64
CA GLY A 94 -8.61 -13.50 -7.57
C GLY A 94 -7.81 -13.59 -8.86
N GLU A 95 -8.48 -13.90 -9.96
CA GLU A 95 -7.80 -14.14 -11.24
C GLU A 95 -7.78 -12.93 -12.15
N LYS A 96 -8.64 -11.95 -11.90
CA LYS A 96 -8.82 -10.84 -12.82
C LYS A 96 -8.78 -9.49 -12.15
N ALA A 97 -8.10 -9.39 -11.02
CA ALA A 97 -7.93 -8.11 -10.35
C ALA A 97 -6.64 -8.11 -9.57
N PHE A 98 -6.13 -6.93 -9.29
CA PHE A 98 -4.91 -6.80 -8.51
C PHE A 98 -4.94 -5.52 -7.70
N SER A 99 -4.09 -5.48 -6.68
CA SER A 99 -3.84 -4.28 -5.89
C SER A 99 -2.34 -4.04 -5.84
N ILE A 100 -1.94 -2.79 -5.68
CA ILE A 100 -0.53 -2.45 -5.55
C ILE A 100 -0.33 -1.79 -4.20
N ARG A 101 0.58 -2.31 -3.41
CA ARG A 101 0.91 -1.77 -2.08
C ARG A 101 2.35 -1.32 -2.03
N MET A 102 2.58 -0.18 -1.39
CA MET A 102 3.93 0.32 -1.19
C MET A 102 4.63 -0.52 -0.12
N VAL A 103 5.83 -0.99 -0.44
CA VAL A 103 6.70 -1.62 0.53
C VAL A 103 7.73 -0.61 1.03
N GLN A 104 8.31 0.14 0.09
CA GLN A 104 9.35 1.10 0.42
C GLN A 104 9.41 2.14 -0.69
N SER A 105 9.63 3.40 -0.31
CA SER A 105 9.77 4.46 -1.30
C SER A 105 10.54 5.60 -0.69
N ASN A 106 11.51 6.14 -1.42
CA ASN A 106 12.25 7.33 -1.00
C ASN A 106 12.03 8.49 -1.97
N ILE A 107 10.95 8.45 -2.75
CA ILE A 107 10.64 9.53 -3.68
C ILE A 107 9.39 10.27 -3.19
N PRO A 108 9.17 11.50 -3.69
CA PRO A 108 7.96 12.24 -3.34
C PRO A 108 6.70 11.47 -3.73
N VAL A 109 5.65 11.65 -2.93
CA VAL A 109 4.40 10.92 -3.13
C VAL A 109 3.84 11.12 -4.54
N ARG A 110 3.92 12.34 -5.04
CA ARG A 110 3.40 12.61 -6.39
C ARG A 110 4.12 11.77 -7.44
N LYS A 111 5.43 11.67 -7.33
CA LYS A 111 6.20 10.88 -8.27
C LYS A 111 5.91 9.38 -8.09
N TYR A 112 5.77 8.96 -6.86
CA TYR A 112 5.38 7.58 -6.56
C TYR A 112 4.04 7.24 -7.21
N ASP A 113 3.04 8.10 -7.02
CA ASP A 113 1.73 7.88 -7.62
C ASP A 113 1.81 7.79 -9.13
N GLN A 114 2.62 8.63 -9.74
CA GLN A 114 2.78 8.61 -11.18
C GLN A 114 3.41 7.30 -11.65
N TRP A 115 4.46 6.87 -10.99
CA TRP A 115 5.16 5.64 -11.37
C TRP A 115 4.25 4.42 -11.17
N VAL A 116 3.54 4.37 -10.05
CA VAL A 116 2.66 3.24 -9.76
C VAL A 116 1.45 3.23 -10.70
N ASN A 117 0.93 4.40 -11.01
CA ASN A 117 -0.18 4.50 -11.94
C ASN A 117 0.23 4.04 -13.34
N ASN A 118 1.43 4.38 -13.77
CA ASN A 118 1.95 3.90 -15.04
C ASN A 118 2.08 2.38 -15.04
N LEU A 119 2.56 1.81 -13.94
CA LEU A 119 2.66 0.36 -13.82
C LEU A 119 1.28 -0.29 -13.87
N SER A 120 0.33 0.26 -13.14
CA SER A 120 -1.02 -0.27 -13.11
C SER A 120 -1.64 -0.29 -14.51
N ARG A 121 -1.51 0.81 -15.23
CA ARG A 121 -2.04 0.89 -16.58
C ARG A 121 -1.37 -0.09 -17.53
N GLU A 122 -0.08 -0.27 -17.37
CA GLU A 122 0.64 -1.23 -18.19
C GLU A 122 0.16 -2.65 -17.93
N ILE A 123 -0.10 -2.98 -16.65
CA ILE A 123 -0.62 -4.30 -16.30
C ILE A 123 -1.96 -4.54 -17.00
N VAL A 124 -2.87 -3.57 -16.91
CA VAL A 124 -4.18 -3.71 -17.53
C VAL A 124 -4.04 -3.91 -19.04
N MET A 125 -3.17 -3.14 -19.65
CA MET A 125 -2.96 -3.23 -21.09
C MET A 125 -2.36 -4.57 -21.49
N ARG A 126 -1.37 -5.05 -20.74
CA ARG A 126 -0.73 -6.32 -21.06
C ARG A 126 -1.64 -7.51 -20.83
N ALA A 127 -2.56 -7.40 -19.87
CA ALA A 127 -3.48 -8.48 -19.60
C ALA A 127 -4.41 -8.75 -20.78
N SER A 128 -4.78 -7.71 -21.51
CA SER A 128 -5.76 -7.82 -22.58
C SER A 128 -5.15 -8.12 -23.94
N ARG A 129 -3.86 -8.34 -24.02
CA ARG A 129 -3.20 -8.60 -25.31
C ARG A 129 -2.82 -10.04 -25.53
#